data_c444a3a03262c8913a4cb5ece0e6230c
#
_entry.id   c444a3a03262c8913a4cb5ece0e6230c
#
_cell.length_a   1.000
_cell.length_b   1.000
_cell.length_c   1.000
_cell.angle_alpha   90.00
_cell.angle_beta   90.00
_cell.angle_gamma   90.00
#
_symmetry.space_group_name_H-M   'P 1'
#
loop_
_entity.id
_entity.type
_entity.pdbx_description
1 polymer ?
#
loop_
_entity_poly.entity_id
_entity_poly.type
_entity_poly.pdbx_seq_one_letter_code
_entity_poly.pdbx_strand_id
1 'polypeptide(L)'
;MLIYFYRNLIKGRCILKNVGLKNIRKDIVSGIIVALVSIPISMGYAQIAGLPAVYGLYCSILPVLIYGLVTSSPQFVFGVDATPAALVGGTLATLGIVSGSEEAKAVGPAITLGAALWLLLFFFIKAGRIVNYISTPVMGGFISGIGVTIILMQAAKLFGGNAGTGEAIQLVMHIAGEFDSFNLLSAVLGVGTVVIIL
;
A
#
# COMPACT_ATOMS: atom_id res chain seq x y z
N MET A 1 10.86 -2.71 28.52
CA MET A 1 10.23 -2.87 27.20
C MET A 1 8.71 -2.89 27.27
N LEU A 2 8.11 -3.74 28.10
CA LEU A 2 6.67 -3.76 28.39
C LEU A 2 6.13 -2.42 28.90
N ILE A 3 6.88 -1.72 29.75
CA ILE A 3 6.53 -0.40 30.30
C ILE A 3 6.46 0.66 29.16
N TYR A 4 7.30 0.56 28.14
CA TYR A 4 7.29 1.48 26.99
C TYR A 4 6.07 1.21 26.08
N PHE A 5 5.72 -0.06 25.90
CA PHE A 5 4.52 -0.47 25.17
C PHE A 5 3.25 -0.04 25.94
N TYR A 6 3.21 -0.26 27.23
CA TYR A 6 2.11 0.16 28.11
C TYR A 6 1.95 1.69 28.15
N ARG A 7 3.06 2.42 28.18
CA ARG A 7 3.07 3.91 28.15
C ARG A 7 2.58 4.45 26.81
N ASN A 8 2.84 3.77 25.70
CA ASN A 8 2.33 4.15 24.37
C ASN A 8 0.84 3.80 24.20
N LEU A 9 0.39 2.70 24.77
CA LEU A 9 -1.06 2.37 24.86
C LEU A 9 -1.83 3.42 25.66
N ILE A 10 -1.25 3.92 26.74
CA ILE A 10 -1.83 5.00 27.56
C ILE A 10 -1.81 6.33 26.80
N LYS A 11 -0.76 6.63 26.02
CA LYS A 11 -0.70 7.79 25.13
C LYS A 11 -1.74 7.70 24.00
N GLY A 12 -1.97 6.51 23.42
CA GLY A 12 -3.03 6.27 22.45
C GLY A 12 -4.42 6.58 23.04
N ARG A 13 -4.66 6.20 24.31
CA ARG A 13 -5.88 6.64 25.04
C ARG A 13 -5.97 8.15 25.24
N CYS A 14 -4.85 8.86 25.35
CA CYS A 14 -4.84 10.32 25.41
C CYS A 14 -5.26 10.96 24.09
N ILE A 15 -5.01 10.31 22.95
CA ILE A 15 -5.46 10.79 21.63
C ILE A 15 -6.97 10.71 21.55
N LEU A 16 -7.58 9.60 21.98
CA LEU A 16 -9.04 9.47 22.06
C LEU A 16 -9.69 10.46 23.05
N LYS A 17 -8.98 10.84 24.11
CA LYS A 17 -9.45 11.82 25.09
C LYS A 17 -9.41 13.27 24.58
N ASN A 18 -8.58 13.54 23.56
CA ASN A 18 -8.48 14.86 22.92
C ASN A 18 -9.32 14.99 21.64
N VAL A 19 -10.15 13.99 21.30
CA VAL A 19 -11.18 14.15 20.27
C VAL A 19 -12.23 15.10 20.81
N GLY A 20 -11.96 16.39 20.64
CA GLY A 20 -12.91 17.44 21.06
C GLY A 20 -14.16 17.33 20.20
N LEU A 21 -15.31 17.18 20.84
CA LEU A 21 -16.65 17.19 20.22
C LEU A 21 -16.85 18.34 19.22
N LYS A 22 -16.06 19.39 19.33
CA LYS A 22 -16.10 20.59 18.47
C LYS A 22 -15.66 20.35 17.02
N ASN A 23 -14.87 19.32 16.75
CA ASN A 23 -14.31 19.02 15.42
C ASN A 23 -14.89 17.74 14.79
N ILE A 24 -15.75 17.04 15.47
CA ILE A 24 -16.29 15.72 15.05
C ILE A 24 -16.89 15.76 13.63
N ARG A 25 -17.58 16.85 13.27
CA ARG A 25 -18.13 16.99 11.92
C ARG A 25 -17.04 17.05 10.84
N LYS A 26 -15.95 17.78 11.10
CA LYS A 26 -14.82 17.88 10.18
C LYS A 26 -14.09 16.55 10.08
N ASP A 27 -13.91 15.87 11.20
CA ASP A 27 -13.22 14.57 11.26
C ASP A 27 -14.02 13.48 10.54
N ILE A 28 -15.35 13.48 10.67
CA ILE A 28 -16.23 12.56 9.93
C ILE A 28 -16.13 12.81 8.43
N VAL A 29 -16.23 14.06 7.98
CA VAL A 29 -16.13 14.39 6.55
C VAL A 29 -14.77 13.99 5.99
N SER A 30 -13.69 14.32 6.70
CA SER A 30 -12.33 13.91 6.31
C SER A 30 -12.18 12.39 6.26
N GLY A 31 -12.74 11.68 7.24
CA GLY A 31 -12.74 10.21 7.28
C GLY A 31 -13.48 9.58 6.10
N ILE A 32 -14.64 10.13 5.73
CA ILE A 32 -15.40 9.67 4.56
C ILE A 32 -14.61 9.90 3.27
N ILE A 33 -13.98 11.06 3.09
CA ILE A 33 -13.17 11.36 1.91
C ILE A 33 -11.99 10.39 1.82
N VAL A 34 -11.26 10.18 2.91
CA VAL A 34 -10.13 9.23 2.95
C VAL A 34 -10.61 7.81 2.65
N ALA A 35 -11.74 7.37 3.21
CA ALA A 35 -12.31 6.04 2.94
C ALA A 35 -12.67 5.87 1.47
N LEU A 36 -13.33 6.84 0.85
CA LEU A 36 -13.71 6.80 -0.57
C LEU A 36 -12.49 6.71 -1.49
N VAL A 37 -11.42 7.42 -1.17
CA VAL A 37 -10.17 7.36 -1.94
C VAL A 37 -9.42 6.04 -1.71
N SER A 38 -9.46 5.51 -0.49
CA SER A 38 -8.77 4.26 -0.13
C SER A 38 -9.38 3.02 -0.79
N ILE A 39 -10.69 3.00 -1.06
CA ILE A 39 -11.38 1.84 -1.66
C ILE A 39 -10.76 1.45 -3.01
N PRO A 40 -10.74 2.32 -4.05
CA PRO A 40 -10.18 1.93 -5.34
C PRO A 40 -8.67 1.64 -5.28
N ILE A 41 -7.94 2.35 -4.43
CA ILE A 41 -6.50 2.16 -4.25
C ILE A 41 -6.23 0.77 -3.67
N SER A 42 -6.93 0.38 -2.62
CA SER A 42 -6.75 -0.92 -1.97
C SER A 42 -7.13 -2.08 -2.88
N MET A 43 -8.19 -1.93 -3.66
CA MET A 43 -8.59 -2.93 -4.67
C MET A 43 -7.51 -3.08 -5.76
N GLY A 44 -6.92 -1.98 -6.21
CA GLY A 44 -5.82 -2.00 -7.17
C GLY A 44 -4.57 -2.69 -6.64
N TYR A 45 -4.20 -2.45 -5.40
CA TYR A 45 -3.03 -3.08 -4.78
C TYR A 45 -3.25 -4.57 -4.49
N ALA A 46 -4.46 -5.01 -4.17
CA ALA A 46 -4.76 -6.43 -4.07
C ALA A 46 -4.53 -7.16 -5.39
N GLN A 47 -4.91 -6.55 -6.52
CA GLN A 47 -4.66 -7.11 -7.84
C GLN A 47 -3.16 -7.18 -8.17
N ILE A 48 -2.37 -6.17 -7.79
CA ILE A 48 -0.91 -6.18 -7.91
C ILE A 48 -0.30 -7.31 -7.07
N ALA A 49 -0.86 -7.56 -5.90
CA ALA A 49 -0.44 -8.68 -5.04
C ALA A 49 -0.88 -10.06 -5.57
N GLY A 50 -1.56 -10.12 -6.71
CA GLY A 50 -2.08 -11.38 -7.26
C GLY A 50 -3.29 -11.94 -6.52
N LEU A 51 -4.00 -11.10 -5.75
CA LEU A 51 -5.17 -11.46 -4.98
C LEU A 51 -6.44 -10.83 -5.56
N PRO A 52 -7.62 -11.43 -5.33
CA PRO A 52 -8.89 -10.79 -5.69
C PRO A 52 -9.05 -9.41 -5.03
N ALA A 53 -9.65 -8.46 -5.74
CA ALA A 53 -9.80 -7.07 -5.30
C ALA A 53 -10.48 -6.91 -3.91
N VAL A 54 -11.38 -7.84 -3.56
CA VAL A 54 -12.09 -7.85 -2.27
C VAL A 54 -11.12 -7.96 -1.07
N TYR A 55 -10.01 -8.68 -1.22
CA TYR A 55 -9.00 -8.79 -0.17
C TYR A 55 -8.35 -7.44 0.17
N GLY A 56 -8.22 -6.56 -0.81
CA GLY A 56 -7.76 -5.18 -0.58
C GLY A 56 -8.68 -4.40 0.35
N LEU A 57 -9.99 -4.58 0.23
CA LEU A 57 -10.96 -3.95 1.14
C LEU A 57 -10.81 -4.47 2.58
N TYR A 58 -10.64 -5.77 2.76
CA TYR A 58 -10.40 -6.34 4.09
C TYR A 58 -9.12 -5.79 4.72
N CYS A 59 -8.05 -5.67 3.92
CA CYS A 59 -6.78 -5.09 4.37
C CYS A 59 -6.85 -3.58 4.65
N SER A 60 -7.80 -2.85 4.08
CA SER A 60 -7.97 -1.43 4.33
C SER A 60 -8.83 -1.13 5.55
N ILE A 61 -9.72 -2.01 5.96
CA ILE A 61 -10.65 -1.77 7.08
C ILE A 61 -10.03 -2.21 8.41
N LEU A 62 -9.76 -3.50 8.55
CA LEU A 62 -9.36 -4.09 9.83
C LEU A 62 -8.01 -3.57 10.36
N PRO A 63 -6.93 -3.56 9.55
CA PRO A 63 -5.63 -3.05 10.01
C PRO A 63 -5.65 -1.57 10.35
N VAL A 64 -6.41 -0.75 9.60
CA VAL A 64 -6.53 0.69 9.86
C VAL A 64 -7.23 0.94 11.20
N LEU A 65 -8.30 0.20 11.50
CA LEU A 65 -8.97 0.28 12.80
C LEU A 65 -8.04 -0.11 13.96
N ILE A 66 -7.33 -1.23 13.82
CA ILE A 66 -6.39 -1.69 14.85
C ILE A 66 -5.26 -0.66 15.03
N TYR A 67 -4.72 -0.14 13.93
CA TYR A 67 -3.70 0.89 13.95
C TYR A 67 -4.17 2.14 14.68
N GLY A 68 -5.37 2.63 14.39
CA GLY A 68 -5.96 3.80 15.05
C GLY A 68 -6.08 3.64 16.57
N LEU A 69 -6.31 2.40 17.05
CA LEU A 69 -6.41 2.10 18.49
C LEU A 69 -5.04 1.98 19.17
N VAL A 70 -4.01 1.52 18.46
CA VAL A 70 -2.70 1.18 19.03
C VAL A 70 -1.64 2.26 18.77
N THR A 71 -1.86 3.11 17.73
CA THR A 71 -0.86 4.10 17.32
C THR A 71 -0.65 5.19 18.37
N SER A 72 0.59 5.63 18.47
CA SER A 72 0.98 6.82 19.24
C SER A 72 1.18 8.06 18.34
N SER A 73 1.06 7.92 17.02
CA SER A 73 1.23 9.01 16.05
C SER A 73 -0.10 9.39 15.39
N PRO A 74 -0.68 10.55 15.73
CA PRO A 74 -1.95 11.00 15.16
C PRO A 74 -1.84 11.51 13.72
N GLN A 75 -0.62 11.72 13.23
CA GLN A 75 -0.38 12.32 11.91
C GLN A 75 -0.20 11.29 10.80
N PHE A 76 0.06 10.03 11.15
CA PHE A 76 0.31 8.97 10.17
C PHE A 76 -0.97 8.19 9.93
N VAL A 77 -1.41 8.16 8.68
CA VAL A 77 -2.53 7.31 8.24
C VAL A 77 -1.95 6.02 7.67
N PHE A 78 -2.21 4.92 8.37
CA PHE A 78 -1.82 3.60 7.92
C PHE A 78 -2.77 3.12 6.81
N GLY A 79 -2.23 2.56 5.73
CA GLY A 79 -3.03 2.06 4.62
C GLY A 79 -2.28 0.98 3.85
N VAL A 80 -2.92 0.44 2.82
CA VAL A 80 -2.28 -0.47 1.87
C VAL A 80 -1.28 0.30 1.02
N ASP A 81 -0.14 -0.35 0.71
CA ASP A 81 0.94 0.26 -0.05
C ASP A 81 1.33 -0.63 -1.25
N ALA A 82 1.80 0.03 -2.30
CA ALA A 82 2.18 -0.60 -3.55
C ALA A 82 3.39 -1.53 -3.40
N THR A 83 4.39 -1.11 -2.60
CA THR A 83 5.65 -1.84 -2.47
C THR A 83 5.47 -3.22 -1.83
N PRO A 84 4.82 -3.37 -0.67
CA PRO A 84 4.52 -4.70 -0.11
C PRO A 84 3.62 -5.54 -1.03
N ALA A 85 2.65 -4.91 -1.70
CA ALA A 85 1.77 -5.60 -2.62
C ALA A 85 2.54 -6.19 -3.81
N ALA A 86 3.46 -5.42 -4.40
CA ALA A 86 4.32 -5.89 -5.49
C ALA A 86 5.26 -7.02 -5.03
N LEU A 87 5.81 -6.95 -3.82
CA LEU A 87 6.65 -8.00 -3.26
C LEU A 87 5.88 -9.31 -3.08
N VAL A 88 4.64 -9.25 -2.57
CA VAL A 88 3.79 -10.44 -2.44
C VAL A 88 3.46 -11.01 -3.81
N GLY A 89 3.05 -10.17 -4.76
CA GLY A 89 2.76 -10.60 -6.13
C GLY A 89 3.97 -11.22 -6.83
N GLY A 90 5.15 -10.61 -6.70
CA GLY A 90 6.40 -11.14 -7.20
C GLY A 90 6.77 -12.49 -6.59
N THR A 91 6.55 -12.66 -5.28
CA THR A 91 6.81 -13.94 -4.58
C THR A 91 5.85 -15.03 -5.07
N LEU A 92 4.57 -14.73 -5.25
CA LEU A 92 3.59 -15.67 -5.81
C LEU A 92 3.97 -16.07 -7.23
N ALA A 93 4.41 -15.12 -8.05
CA ALA A 93 4.86 -15.38 -9.42
C ALA A 93 6.10 -16.27 -9.46
N THR A 94 7.09 -16.07 -8.58
CA THR A 94 8.29 -16.92 -8.49
C THR A 94 7.98 -18.32 -8.02
N LEU A 95 6.92 -18.53 -7.24
CA LEU A 95 6.42 -19.84 -6.83
C LEU A 95 5.56 -20.51 -7.93
N GLY A 96 5.33 -19.84 -9.06
CA GLY A 96 4.49 -20.35 -10.15
C GLY A 96 3.00 -20.38 -9.83
N ILE A 97 2.57 -19.63 -8.82
CA ILE A 97 1.16 -19.58 -8.39
C ILE A 97 0.40 -18.57 -9.25
N VAL A 98 -0.69 -19.03 -9.86
CA VAL A 98 -1.52 -18.17 -10.71
C VAL A 98 -2.27 -17.15 -9.86
N SER A 99 -2.24 -15.89 -10.28
CA SER A 99 -2.98 -14.79 -9.63
C SER A 99 -4.48 -15.11 -9.54
N GLY A 100 -5.06 -14.89 -8.35
CA GLY A 100 -6.48 -15.14 -8.09
C GLY A 100 -6.86 -16.60 -7.82
N SER A 101 -5.91 -17.55 -7.88
CA SER A 101 -6.14 -18.95 -7.54
C SER A 101 -6.44 -19.16 -6.05
N GLU A 102 -7.01 -20.30 -5.69
CA GLU A 102 -7.20 -20.68 -4.28
C GLU A 102 -5.86 -20.81 -3.54
N GLU A 103 -4.82 -21.25 -4.25
CA GLU A 103 -3.46 -21.30 -3.71
C GLU A 103 -2.93 -19.90 -3.39
N ALA A 104 -3.13 -18.92 -4.27
CA ALA A 104 -2.74 -17.53 -4.02
C ALA A 104 -3.44 -16.96 -2.77
N LYS A 105 -4.71 -17.30 -2.57
CA LYS A 105 -5.49 -16.87 -1.40
C LYS A 105 -5.01 -17.47 -0.09
N ALA A 106 -4.40 -18.66 -0.13
CA ALA A 106 -3.83 -19.33 1.03
C ALA A 106 -2.39 -18.87 1.30
N VAL A 107 -1.56 -18.78 0.26
CA VAL A 107 -0.14 -18.47 0.37
C VAL A 107 0.10 -16.98 0.63
N GLY A 108 -0.70 -16.07 0.05
CA GLY A 108 -0.59 -14.63 0.28
C GLY A 108 -0.63 -14.24 1.77
N PRO A 109 -1.66 -14.62 2.52
CA PRO A 109 -1.71 -14.40 3.97
C PRO A 109 -0.56 -15.09 4.73
N ALA A 110 -0.11 -16.28 4.30
CA ALA A 110 1.02 -16.95 4.93
C ALA A 110 2.34 -16.16 4.78
N ILE A 111 2.59 -15.58 3.59
CA ILE A 111 3.73 -14.68 3.35
C ILE A 111 3.65 -13.45 4.27
N THR A 112 2.46 -12.84 4.38
CA THR A 112 2.28 -11.66 5.23
C THR A 112 2.44 -11.97 6.71
N LEU A 113 2.00 -13.14 7.18
CA LEU A 113 2.27 -13.61 8.54
C LEU A 113 3.77 -13.83 8.79
N GLY A 114 4.48 -14.43 7.84
CA GLY A 114 5.93 -14.56 7.90
C GLY A 114 6.63 -13.19 8.01
N ALA A 115 6.23 -12.23 7.18
CA ALA A 115 6.75 -10.87 7.25
C ALA A 115 6.44 -10.20 8.59
N ALA A 116 5.24 -10.38 9.14
CA ALA A 116 4.86 -9.85 10.44
C ALA A 116 5.72 -10.42 11.57
N LEU A 117 6.05 -11.71 11.50
CA LEU A 117 6.93 -12.37 12.48
C LEU A 117 8.36 -11.80 12.41
N TRP A 118 8.89 -11.55 11.21
CA TRP A 118 10.17 -10.86 11.04
C TRP A 118 10.16 -9.43 11.58
N LEU A 119 9.10 -8.67 11.32
CA LEU A 119 8.95 -7.32 11.86
C LEU A 119 8.88 -7.32 13.39
N LEU A 120 8.22 -8.32 13.97
CA LEU A 120 8.17 -8.50 15.42
C LEU A 120 9.55 -8.81 15.99
N LEU A 121 10.35 -9.63 15.32
CA LEU A 121 11.73 -9.90 15.68
C LEU A 121 12.59 -8.62 15.60
N PHE A 122 12.45 -7.82 14.55
CA PHE A 122 13.11 -6.52 14.41
C PHE A 122 12.71 -5.53 15.51
N PHE A 123 11.50 -5.59 15.99
CA PHE A 123 11.06 -4.80 17.14
C PHE A 123 11.84 -5.18 18.41
N PHE A 124 12.05 -6.47 18.68
CA PHE A 124 12.83 -6.91 19.86
C PHE A 124 14.30 -6.50 19.76
N ILE A 125 14.90 -6.57 18.59
CA ILE A 125 16.30 -6.16 18.34
C ILE A 125 16.44 -4.63 18.33
N LYS A 126 15.31 -3.86 18.35
CA LYS A 126 15.28 -2.39 18.21
C LYS A 126 15.90 -1.92 16.89
N ALA A 127 15.70 -2.68 15.82
CA ALA A 127 16.23 -2.37 14.48
C ALA A 127 15.77 -1.00 13.96
N GLY A 128 14.67 -0.44 14.46
CA GLY A 128 14.24 0.92 14.15
C GLY A 128 15.28 2.01 14.44
N ARG A 129 16.29 1.73 15.28
CA ARG A 129 17.41 2.66 15.48
C ARG A 129 18.30 2.80 14.25
N ILE A 130 18.36 1.76 13.41
CA ILE A 130 19.15 1.77 12.17
C ILE A 130 18.60 2.82 11.21
N VAL A 131 17.30 3.07 11.21
CA VAL A 131 16.66 4.09 10.38
C VAL A 131 17.21 5.49 10.65
N ASN A 132 17.65 5.76 11.86
CA ASN A 132 18.24 7.06 12.23
C ASN A 132 19.60 7.33 11.56
N TYR A 133 20.25 6.27 11.05
CA TYR A 133 21.51 6.40 10.29
C TYR A 133 21.29 6.64 8.79
N ILE A 134 20.04 6.50 8.33
CA ILE A 134 19.71 6.77 6.93
C ILE A 134 19.64 8.28 6.74
N SER A 135 20.50 8.79 5.87
CA SER A 135 20.54 10.23 5.58
C SER A 135 19.30 10.68 4.80
N THR A 136 18.85 11.91 5.03
CA THR A 136 17.69 12.51 4.37
C THR A 136 17.76 12.44 2.84
N PRO A 137 18.93 12.66 2.18
CA PRO A 137 19.05 12.50 0.72
C PRO A 137 18.78 11.09 0.23
N VAL A 138 19.20 10.06 0.97
CA VAL A 138 18.94 8.66 0.62
C VAL A 138 17.45 8.35 0.67
N MET A 139 16.75 8.82 1.72
CA MET A 139 15.30 8.68 1.81
C MET A 139 14.59 9.43 0.68
N GLY A 140 15.05 10.63 0.32
CA GLY A 140 14.52 11.38 -0.81
C GLY A 140 14.69 10.63 -2.14
N GLY A 141 15.86 10.07 -2.40
CA GLY A 141 16.11 9.24 -3.56
C GLY A 141 15.23 7.98 -3.62
N PHE A 142 15.06 7.30 -2.50
CA PHE A 142 14.21 6.12 -2.38
C PHE A 142 12.74 6.45 -2.71
N ILE A 143 12.20 7.50 -2.11
CA ILE A 143 10.81 7.95 -2.36
C ILE A 143 10.62 8.35 -3.82
N SER A 144 11.59 9.07 -4.40
CA SER A 144 11.54 9.46 -5.82
C SER A 144 11.59 8.24 -6.75
N GLY A 145 12.42 7.25 -6.45
CA GLY A 145 12.50 6.00 -7.20
C GLY A 145 11.19 5.21 -7.18
N ILE A 146 10.59 5.09 -6.01
CA ILE A 146 9.24 4.47 -5.87
C ILE A 146 8.22 5.25 -6.68
N GLY A 147 8.23 6.58 -6.61
CA GLY A 147 7.32 7.44 -7.37
C GLY A 147 7.41 7.18 -8.88
N VAL A 148 8.61 7.11 -9.43
CA VAL A 148 8.84 6.79 -10.85
C VAL A 148 8.32 5.39 -11.19
N THR A 149 8.58 4.40 -10.35
CA THR A 149 8.09 3.03 -10.56
C THR A 149 6.56 2.99 -10.59
N ILE A 150 5.90 3.68 -9.65
CA ILE A 150 4.43 3.77 -9.61
C ILE A 150 3.89 4.44 -10.88
N ILE A 151 4.51 5.53 -11.34
CA ILE A 151 4.11 6.21 -12.57
C ILE A 151 4.19 5.25 -13.76
N LEU A 152 5.28 4.50 -13.91
CA LEU A 152 5.45 3.53 -14.98
C LEU A 152 4.39 2.42 -14.91
N MET A 153 4.12 1.88 -13.73
CA MET A 153 3.09 0.86 -13.54
C MET A 153 1.68 1.37 -13.88
N GLN A 154 1.38 2.61 -13.55
CA GLN A 154 0.06 3.18 -13.82
C GLN A 154 -0.07 3.64 -15.29
N ALA A 155 1.02 4.08 -15.91
CA ALA A 155 1.03 4.42 -17.33
C ALA A 155 0.59 3.25 -18.19
N ALA A 156 1.07 2.02 -17.94
CA ALA A 156 0.64 0.84 -18.66
C ALA A 156 -0.87 0.59 -18.54
N LYS A 157 -1.43 0.77 -17.34
CA LYS A 157 -2.89 0.63 -17.10
C LYS A 157 -3.71 1.71 -17.83
N LEU A 158 -3.17 2.91 -17.96
CA LEU A 158 -3.81 4.01 -18.69
C LEU A 158 -4.06 3.66 -20.15
N PHE A 159 -3.17 2.86 -20.73
CA PHE A 159 -3.28 2.37 -22.12
C PHE A 159 -4.01 1.03 -22.26
N GLY A 160 -4.54 0.49 -21.16
CA GLY A 160 -5.30 -0.76 -21.16
C GLY A 160 -4.44 -2.02 -21.09
N GLY A 161 -3.12 -1.87 -20.93
CA GLY A 161 -2.18 -2.96 -20.74
C GLY A 161 -2.05 -3.38 -19.27
N ASN A 162 -1.50 -4.57 -19.04
CA ASN A 162 -1.09 -5.02 -17.71
C ASN A 162 0.38 -4.63 -17.49
N ALA A 163 0.63 -3.79 -16.50
CA ALA A 163 1.98 -3.31 -16.21
C ALA A 163 2.97 -4.41 -15.80
N GLY A 164 2.48 -5.60 -15.50
CA GLY A 164 3.32 -6.64 -14.90
C GLY A 164 3.81 -6.24 -13.49
N THR A 165 4.50 -7.15 -12.84
CA THR A 165 5.25 -6.92 -11.59
C THR A 165 6.73 -7.14 -11.90
N GLY A 166 7.58 -6.15 -11.63
CA GLY A 166 9.01 -6.27 -11.91
C GLY A 166 9.77 -4.98 -11.65
N GLU A 167 11.08 -5.03 -11.90
CA GLU A 167 11.95 -3.86 -11.83
C GLU A 167 11.59 -2.84 -12.93
N ALA A 168 11.91 -1.55 -12.70
CA ALA A 168 11.57 -0.46 -13.61
C ALA A 168 12.00 -0.72 -15.08
N ILE A 169 13.12 -1.40 -15.28
CA ILE A 169 13.63 -1.75 -16.62
C ILE A 169 12.75 -2.80 -17.29
N GLN A 170 12.30 -3.81 -16.53
CA GLN A 170 11.40 -4.85 -17.02
C GLN A 170 10.03 -4.28 -17.36
N LEU A 171 9.54 -3.33 -16.55
CA LEU A 171 8.30 -2.60 -16.80
C LEU A 171 8.37 -1.80 -18.12
N VAL A 172 9.47 -1.11 -18.39
CA VAL A 172 9.66 -0.37 -19.63
C VAL A 172 9.71 -1.33 -20.83
N MET A 173 10.41 -2.47 -20.72
CA MET A 173 10.44 -3.49 -21.78
C MET A 173 9.07 -4.13 -22.03
N HIS A 174 8.31 -4.37 -20.96
CA HIS A 174 6.95 -4.92 -21.06
C HIS A 174 6.01 -3.94 -21.75
N ILE A 175 6.06 -2.65 -21.37
CA ILE A 175 5.28 -1.59 -22.01
C ILE A 175 5.65 -1.47 -23.51
N ALA A 176 6.96 -1.56 -23.83
CA ALA A 176 7.42 -1.50 -25.22
C ALA A 176 7.00 -2.73 -26.04
N GLY A 177 6.81 -3.90 -25.42
CA GLY A 177 6.36 -5.13 -26.07
C GLY A 177 4.84 -5.21 -26.25
N GLU A 178 4.06 -4.52 -25.43
CA GLU A 178 2.58 -4.57 -25.46
C GLU A 178 1.94 -3.46 -26.32
N PHE A 179 2.72 -2.74 -27.12
CA PHE A 179 2.16 -1.70 -28.02
C PHE A 179 1.10 -2.22 -28.99
N ASP A 180 1.06 -3.52 -29.27
CA ASP A 180 0.04 -4.15 -30.13
C ASP A 180 -1.34 -4.34 -29.44
N SER A 181 -1.41 -4.30 -28.11
CA SER A 181 -2.66 -4.42 -27.34
C SER A 181 -3.28 -3.07 -26.96
N PHE A 182 -2.89 -2.00 -27.63
CA PHE A 182 -3.31 -0.63 -27.36
C PHE A 182 -4.84 -0.46 -27.50
N ASN A 183 -5.52 -0.27 -26.38
CA ASN A 183 -6.95 0.03 -26.41
C ASN A 183 -7.17 1.54 -26.43
N LEU A 184 -7.48 2.07 -27.62
CA LEU A 184 -7.71 3.50 -27.85
C LEU A 184 -8.78 4.08 -26.90
N LEU A 185 -9.81 3.29 -26.59
CA LEU A 185 -10.89 3.70 -25.71
C LEU A 185 -10.39 3.90 -24.27
N SER A 186 -9.55 2.99 -23.77
CA SER A 186 -8.93 3.10 -22.45
C SER A 186 -7.98 4.29 -22.36
N ALA A 187 -7.21 4.54 -23.42
CA ALA A 187 -6.32 5.69 -23.50
C ALA A 187 -7.08 7.02 -23.46
N VAL A 188 -8.16 7.16 -24.22
CA VAL A 188 -9.00 8.38 -24.24
C VAL A 188 -9.64 8.61 -22.87
N LEU A 189 -10.21 7.57 -22.26
CA LEU A 189 -10.81 7.68 -20.92
C LEU A 189 -9.76 8.00 -19.85
N GLY A 190 -8.60 7.38 -19.92
CA GLY A 190 -7.51 7.61 -18.98
C GLY A 190 -6.94 9.03 -19.07
N VAL A 191 -6.60 9.48 -20.27
CA VAL A 191 -6.13 10.86 -20.51
C VAL A 191 -7.21 11.87 -20.15
N GLY A 192 -8.48 11.60 -20.54
CA GLY A 192 -9.61 12.46 -20.17
C GLY A 192 -9.75 12.61 -18.66
N THR A 193 -9.59 11.52 -17.91
CA THR A 193 -9.64 11.55 -16.43
C THR A 193 -8.50 12.41 -15.85
N VAL A 194 -7.29 12.27 -16.37
CA VAL A 194 -6.13 13.07 -15.95
C VAL A 194 -6.36 14.56 -16.21
N VAL A 195 -6.90 14.91 -17.39
CA VAL A 195 -7.20 16.30 -17.77
C VAL A 195 -8.30 16.90 -16.87
N ILE A 196 -9.28 16.11 -16.43
CA ILE A 196 -10.34 16.58 -15.53
C ILE A 196 -9.81 16.85 -14.10
N ILE A 197 -8.79 16.07 -13.67
CA ILE A 197 -8.24 16.20 -12.31
C ILE A 197 -7.20 17.33 -12.20
N LEU A 198 -6.50 17.67 -13.29
CA LEU A 198 -5.53 18.79 -13.36
C LEU A 198 -6.21 20.12 -13.50
#